data_3127f3f7854c2dfb8ac2c5ca439729c3
#
_entry.id   3127f3f7854c2dfb8ac2c5ca439729c3
#
_cell.length_a   1.000
_cell.length_b   1.000
_cell.length_c   1.000
_cell.angle_alpha   90.00
_cell.angle_beta   90.00
_cell.angle_gamma   90.00
#
_symmetry.space_group_name_H-M   'P 1'
#
loop_
_entity.id
_entity.type
_entity.pdbx_description
1 polymer ?
#
loop_
_entity_poly.entity_id
_entity_poly.type
_entity_poly.pdbx_seq_one_letter_code
_entity_poly.pdbx_strand_id
1 'polypeptide(L)'
;NLNQPFGLGDVATLRVLTSGDGLKYARASYQLQVGRATVGAAYSRLDYKLGKEFDSLDARGTAKIAGVYASYPLIRSRDSNLYAQLSYDDKTFQDKVQVASIVNNKKVRAATIGLIGDHRDNLGGGGMNNYALALTSGDLDIQTADVRAFDALTARSNGGYRKLAFSATRLQSVSDSVSLYAAINGQ
;
A
#
# COMPACT_ATOMS: atom_id res chain seq x y z
N ASN A 1 6.98 14.30 -11.48
CA ASN A 1 6.17 13.56 -12.45
C ASN A 1 6.53 14.01 -13.86
N LEU A 2 6.70 13.08 -14.74
CA LEU A 2 6.81 13.30 -16.18
C LEU A 2 5.53 12.74 -16.81
N ASN A 3 4.77 13.58 -17.46
CA ASN A 3 3.54 13.19 -18.15
C ASN A 3 3.87 12.97 -19.62
N GLN A 4 3.43 11.84 -20.15
CA GLN A 4 3.61 11.39 -21.53
C GLN A 4 5.09 11.38 -22.01
N PRO A 5 6.04 10.79 -21.23
CA PRO A 5 7.44 10.76 -21.65
C PRO A 5 7.65 10.02 -22.98
N PHE A 6 6.75 9.12 -23.35
CA PHE A 6 6.80 8.38 -24.64
C PHE A 6 5.58 8.66 -25.53
N GLY A 7 4.70 9.61 -25.18
CA GLY A 7 3.53 9.98 -25.99
C GLY A 7 2.38 8.97 -25.99
N LEU A 8 2.37 8.00 -25.07
CA LEU A 8 1.38 6.92 -24.98
C LEU A 8 0.31 7.16 -23.92
N GLY A 9 0.15 8.40 -23.43
CA GLY A 9 -0.68 8.71 -22.29
C GLY A 9 -0.11 8.16 -20.98
N ASP A 10 1.19 7.98 -20.95
CA ASP A 10 1.96 7.37 -19.89
C ASP A 10 2.45 8.40 -18.86
N VAL A 11 2.70 7.95 -17.64
CA VAL A 11 3.19 8.77 -16.55
C VAL A 11 4.35 8.08 -15.86
N ALA A 12 5.50 8.76 -15.79
CA ALA A 12 6.61 8.36 -14.95
C ALA A 12 6.68 9.26 -13.69
N THR A 13 6.85 8.64 -12.55
CA THR A 13 6.95 9.34 -11.26
C THR A 13 8.21 8.93 -10.53
N LEU A 14 8.98 9.90 -10.07
CA LEU A 14 10.09 9.70 -9.13
C LEU A 14 9.79 10.51 -7.86
N ARG A 15 9.88 9.85 -6.71
CA ARG A 15 9.78 10.47 -5.37
C ARG A 15 11.00 10.13 -4.58
N VAL A 16 11.62 11.13 -3.96
CA VAL A 16 12.74 10.97 -3.04
C VAL A 16 12.42 11.77 -1.79
N LEU A 17 12.64 11.15 -0.63
CA LEU A 17 12.47 11.77 0.67
C LEU A 17 13.66 11.39 1.54
N THR A 18 14.21 12.36 2.26
CA THR A 18 15.26 12.15 3.25
C THR A 18 14.96 12.94 4.50
N SER A 19 15.25 12.34 5.65
CA SER A 19 15.18 13.01 6.96
C SER A 19 16.57 12.90 7.61
N GLY A 20 17.54 13.66 7.06
CA GLY A 20 18.93 13.61 7.49
C GLY A 20 19.50 12.19 7.42
N ASP A 21 20.13 11.75 8.52
CA ASP A 21 20.76 10.44 8.59
C ASP A 21 19.80 9.30 8.96
N GLY A 22 18.57 9.63 9.38
CA GLY A 22 17.63 8.65 9.94
C GLY A 22 16.79 7.92 8.91
N LEU A 23 16.48 8.53 7.75
CA LEU A 23 15.57 7.93 6.78
C LEU A 23 15.90 8.38 5.36
N LYS A 24 15.97 7.41 4.45
CA LYS A 24 16.11 7.64 3.00
C LYS A 24 15.07 6.80 2.28
N TYR A 25 14.22 7.44 1.51
CA TYR A 25 13.18 6.77 0.72
C TYR A 25 13.26 7.22 -0.73
N ALA A 26 13.22 6.27 -1.64
CA ALA A 26 13.09 6.50 -3.06
C ALA A 26 12.02 5.60 -3.65
N ARG A 27 11.20 6.13 -4.54
CA ARG A 27 10.20 5.38 -5.31
C ARG A 27 10.21 5.85 -6.76
N ALA A 28 10.33 4.91 -7.67
CA ALA A 28 10.10 5.10 -9.09
C ALA A 28 8.86 4.31 -9.51
N SER A 29 8.02 4.89 -10.35
CA SER A 29 6.88 4.19 -10.93
C SER A 29 6.63 4.66 -12.36
N TYR A 30 6.14 3.74 -13.17
CA TYR A 30 5.72 3.99 -14.53
C TYR A 30 4.36 3.36 -14.77
N GLN A 31 3.46 4.09 -15.40
CA GLN A 31 2.15 3.61 -15.78
C GLN A 31 1.76 4.08 -17.16
N LEU A 32 0.93 3.33 -17.82
CA LEU A 32 0.40 3.62 -19.14
C LEU A 32 -1.07 3.20 -19.25
N GLN A 33 -1.76 3.80 -20.19
CA GLN A 33 -3.13 3.46 -20.54
C GLN A 33 -3.14 2.37 -21.63
N VAL A 34 -3.85 1.26 -21.36
CA VAL A 34 -4.09 0.18 -22.35
C VAL A 34 -5.60 0.07 -22.54
N GLY A 35 -6.11 0.72 -23.57
CA GLY A 35 -7.55 0.89 -23.75
C GLY A 35 -8.17 1.65 -22.58
N ARG A 36 -9.09 1.03 -21.85
CA ARG A 36 -9.70 1.62 -20.63
C ARG A 36 -8.93 1.30 -19.35
N ALA A 37 -8.01 0.35 -19.38
CA ALA A 37 -7.22 -0.03 -18.22
C ALA A 37 -6.01 0.87 -18.05
N THR A 38 -5.63 1.15 -16.81
CA THR A 38 -4.32 1.68 -16.44
C THR A 38 -3.49 0.52 -15.91
N VAL A 39 -2.29 0.32 -16.45
CA VAL A 39 -1.33 -0.68 -15.97
C VAL A 39 -0.03 -0.01 -15.60
N GLY A 40 0.66 -0.53 -14.60
CA GLY A 40 1.90 0.08 -14.16
C GLY A 40 2.78 -0.85 -13.33
N ALA A 41 4.01 -0.39 -13.15
CA ALA A 41 4.98 -1.00 -12.26
C ALA A 41 5.58 0.06 -11.35
N ALA A 42 5.98 -0.35 -10.16
CA ALA A 42 6.64 0.52 -9.20
C ALA A 42 7.74 -0.22 -8.45
N TYR A 43 8.79 0.49 -8.14
CA TYR A 43 9.85 0.03 -7.25
C TYR A 43 10.09 1.10 -6.18
N SER A 44 10.18 0.66 -4.94
CA SER A 44 10.55 1.56 -3.82
C SER A 44 11.59 0.93 -2.93
N ARG A 45 12.43 1.78 -2.37
CA ARG A 45 13.44 1.44 -1.38
C ARG A 45 13.36 2.44 -0.23
N LEU A 46 13.32 1.89 0.98
CA LEU A 46 13.41 2.63 2.24
C LEU A 46 14.62 2.10 3.00
N ASP A 47 15.52 2.97 3.36
CA ASP A 47 16.59 2.70 4.32
C ASP A 47 16.34 3.58 5.54
N TYR A 48 16.39 2.99 6.75
CA TYR A 48 16.22 3.71 8.00
C TYR A 48 17.26 3.32 9.02
N LYS A 49 17.60 4.28 9.88
CA LYS A 49 18.43 4.10 11.07
C LYS A 49 17.69 4.72 12.26
N LEU A 50 17.56 3.96 13.34
CA LEU A 50 17.02 4.47 14.59
C LEU A 50 18.08 5.35 15.26
N GLY A 51 17.67 6.52 15.71
CA GLY A 51 18.52 7.49 16.38
C GLY A 51 18.02 7.83 17.79
N LYS A 52 18.59 8.86 18.39
CA LYS A 52 18.25 9.35 19.74
C LYS A 52 18.37 8.27 20.81
N GLU A 53 17.29 7.94 21.48
CA GLU A 53 17.23 6.97 22.59
C GLU A 53 17.66 5.55 22.18
N PHE A 54 17.58 5.23 20.87
CA PHE A 54 17.94 3.93 20.31
C PHE A 54 19.29 3.91 19.59
N ASP A 55 20.07 4.99 19.66
CA ASP A 55 21.35 5.10 18.96
C ASP A 55 22.37 4.06 19.47
N SER A 56 22.26 3.70 20.75
CA SER A 56 23.08 2.65 21.36
C SER A 56 22.84 1.26 20.80
N LEU A 57 21.69 1.00 20.18
CA LEU A 57 21.37 -0.29 19.55
C LEU A 57 21.92 -0.42 18.14
N ASP A 58 22.33 0.70 17.51
CA ASP A 58 22.68 0.80 16.08
C ASP A 58 21.72 -0.02 15.19
N ALA A 59 20.43 0.18 15.44
CA ALA A 59 19.36 -0.53 14.74
C ALA A 59 19.07 0.16 13.40
N ARG A 60 19.13 -0.61 12.34
CA ARG A 60 18.90 -0.13 10.97
C ARG A 60 18.12 -1.15 10.16
N GLY A 61 17.42 -0.68 9.16
CA GLY A 61 16.67 -1.58 8.28
C GLY A 61 16.56 -1.07 6.86
N THR A 62 16.29 -2.00 5.98
CA THR A 62 16.03 -1.75 4.56
C THR A 62 14.75 -2.46 4.16
N ALA A 63 13.85 -1.76 3.51
CA ALA A 63 12.69 -2.32 2.83
C ALA A 63 12.78 -2.06 1.32
N LYS A 64 12.59 -3.10 0.51
CA LYS A 64 12.51 -3.01 -0.94
C LYS A 64 11.18 -3.61 -1.38
N ILE A 65 10.46 -2.89 -2.23
CA ILE A 65 9.16 -3.32 -2.75
C ILE A 65 9.17 -3.14 -4.26
N ALA A 66 9.00 -4.22 -4.98
CA ALA A 66 8.74 -4.23 -6.41
C ALA A 66 7.30 -4.70 -6.64
N GLY A 67 6.54 -4.01 -7.46
CA GLY A 67 5.16 -4.37 -7.72
C GLY A 67 4.68 -3.98 -9.10
N VAL A 68 3.68 -4.71 -9.57
CA VAL A 68 2.92 -4.41 -10.77
C VAL A 68 1.45 -4.24 -10.39
N TYR A 69 0.74 -3.39 -11.09
CA TYR A 69 -0.67 -3.13 -10.82
C TYR A 69 -1.45 -2.83 -12.08
N ALA A 70 -2.75 -3.08 -12.00
CA ALA A 70 -3.72 -2.72 -13.01
C ALA A 70 -4.97 -2.14 -12.34
N SER A 71 -5.61 -1.20 -13.02
CA SER A 71 -6.90 -0.63 -12.63
C SER A 71 -7.80 -0.55 -13.85
N TYR A 72 -9.05 -0.99 -13.70
CA TYR A 72 -10.04 -0.98 -14.78
C TYR A 72 -11.34 -0.32 -14.31
N PRO A 73 -11.85 0.71 -15.00
CA PRO A 73 -13.11 1.35 -14.67
C PRO A 73 -14.28 0.44 -15.07
N LEU A 74 -14.98 -0.11 -14.07
CA LEU A 74 -16.21 -0.88 -14.25
C LEU A 74 -17.39 0.05 -14.51
N ILE A 75 -17.51 1.09 -13.67
CA ILE A 75 -18.51 2.14 -13.78
C ILE A 75 -17.77 3.48 -13.81
N ARG A 76 -18.13 4.33 -14.74
CA ARG A 76 -17.63 5.70 -14.82
C ARG A 76 -18.77 6.60 -15.29
N SER A 77 -19.36 7.30 -14.36
CA SER A 77 -20.44 8.25 -14.60
C SER A 77 -20.20 9.54 -13.81
N ARG A 78 -21.11 10.49 -13.93
CA ARG A 78 -21.03 11.76 -13.20
C ARG A 78 -21.15 11.57 -11.69
N ASP A 79 -22.02 10.66 -11.26
CA ASP A 79 -22.42 10.52 -9.87
C ASP A 79 -21.91 9.21 -9.25
N SER A 80 -21.30 8.30 -10.04
CA SER A 80 -20.82 7.02 -9.56
C SER A 80 -19.61 6.54 -10.35
N ASN A 81 -18.57 6.17 -9.64
CA ASN A 81 -17.38 5.55 -10.20
C ASN A 81 -17.07 4.26 -9.44
N LEU A 82 -16.69 3.21 -10.16
CA LEU A 82 -16.24 1.95 -9.60
C LEU A 82 -15.07 1.42 -10.42
N TYR A 83 -13.98 1.10 -9.76
CA TYR A 83 -12.78 0.54 -10.38
C TYR A 83 -12.48 -0.82 -9.77
N ALA A 84 -12.19 -1.79 -10.63
CA ALA A 84 -11.51 -3.01 -10.24
C ALA A 84 -10.00 -2.76 -10.21
N GLN A 85 -9.33 -3.28 -9.20
CA GLN A 85 -7.87 -3.18 -9.04
C GLN A 85 -7.26 -4.57 -8.88
N LEU A 86 -6.08 -4.76 -9.44
CA LEU A 86 -5.26 -5.94 -9.27
C LEU A 86 -3.83 -5.48 -9.02
N SER A 87 -3.16 -6.07 -8.04
CA SER A 87 -1.74 -5.83 -7.82
C SER A 87 -1.02 -7.10 -7.39
N TYR A 88 0.27 -7.14 -7.69
CA TYR A 88 1.19 -8.13 -7.19
C TYR A 88 2.46 -7.44 -6.70
N ASP A 89 2.85 -7.72 -5.46
CA ASP A 89 4.02 -7.14 -4.80
C ASP A 89 5.00 -8.22 -4.35
N ASP A 90 6.28 -8.01 -4.60
CA ASP A 90 7.41 -8.72 -3.98
C ASP A 90 8.12 -7.74 -3.04
N LYS A 91 8.11 -8.05 -1.75
CA LYS A 91 8.63 -7.18 -0.67
C LYS A 91 9.75 -7.92 0.06
N THR A 92 10.88 -7.26 0.24
CA THR A 92 12.00 -7.76 1.01
C THR A 92 12.30 -6.79 2.14
N PHE A 93 12.39 -7.32 3.35
CA PHE A 93 12.71 -6.56 4.56
C PHE A 93 13.96 -7.12 5.20
N GLN A 94 14.87 -6.26 5.61
CA GLN A 94 16.04 -6.61 6.40
C GLN A 94 16.17 -5.64 7.56
N ASP A 95 16.08 -6.16 8.77
CA ASP A 95 16.30 -5.41 10.01
C ASP A 95 17.58 -5.92 10.68
N LYS A 96 18.42 -5.02 11.14
CA LYS A 96 19.69 -5.33 11.80
C LYS A 96 19.76 -4.59 13.12
N VAL A 97 20.10 -5.30 14.18
CA VAL A 97 20.47 -4.73 15.48
C VAL A 97 21.92 -5.13 15.74
N GLN A 98 22.85 -4.18 15.51
CA GLN A 98 24.28 -4.50 15.50
C GLN A 98 24.81 -4.91 16.87
N VAL A 99 24.36 -4.28 17.94
CA VAL A 99 24.79 -4.60 19.31
C VAL A 99 24.46 -6.05 19.70
N ALA A 100 23.33 -6.57 19.21
CA ALA A 100 22.90 -7.93 19.46
C ALA A 100 23.33 -8.90 18.35
N SER A 101 24.02 -8.45 17.30
CA SER A 101 24.34 -9.22 16.09
C SER A 101 23.12 -9.92 15.44
N ILE A 102 21.92 -9.35 15.65
CA ILE A 102 20.67 -9.90 15.12
C ILE A 102 20.43 -9.32 13.72
N VAL A 103 20.20 -10.23 12.76
CA VAL A 103 19.75 -9.88 11.41
C VAL A 103 18.45 -10.61 11.15
N ASN A 104 17.39 -9.89 10.85
CA ASN A 104 16.08 -10.44 10.52
C ASN A 104 15.77 -10.16 9.05
N ASN A 105 15.75 -11.20 8.23
CA ASN A 105 15.40 -11.13 6.82
C ASN A 105 14.01 -11.74 6.60
N LYS A 106 13.13 -10.98 5.95
CA LYS A 106 11.78 -11.42 5.61
C LYS A 106 11.48 -11.11 4.15
N LYS A 107 10.78 -12.00 3.51
CA LYS A 107 10.24 -11.81 2.16
C LYS A 107 8.73 -12.00 2.16
N VAL A 108 8.01 -11.11 1.49
CA VAL A 108 6.55 -11.21 1.35
C VAL A 108 6.19 -11.10 -0.12
N ARG A 109 5.44 -12.07 -0.61
CA ARG A 109 4.80 -12.01 -1.92
C ARG A 109 3.31 -11.95 -1.72
N ALA A 110 2.65 -11.00 -2.35
CA ALA A 110 1.22 -10.80 -2.16
C ALA A 110 0.53 -10.41 -3.46
N ALA A 111 -0.58 -11.06 -3.75
CA ALA A 111 -1.52 -10.66 -4.79
C ALA A 111 -2.76 -10.06 -4.12
N THR A 112 -3.23 -8.93 -4.63
CA THR A 112 -4.43 -8.26 -4.13
C THR A 112 -5.38 -8.00 -5.29
N ILE A 113 -6.64 -8.37 -5.10
CA ILE A 113 -7.77 -7.94 -5.93
C ILE A 113 -8.66 -7.02 -5.12
N GLY A 114 -9.12 -5.93 -5.71
CA GLY A 114 -9.92 -4.94 -4.99
C GLY A 114 -10.95 -4.25 -5.86
N LEU A 115 -11.89 -3.63 -5.16
CA LEU A 115 -12.86 -2.69 -5.71
C LEU A 115 -12.71 -1.38 -4.94
N ILE A 116 -12.68 -0.27 -5.66
CA ILE A 116 -12.71 1.07 -5.07
C ILE A 116 -13.69 1.93 -5.84
N GLY A 117 -14.49 2.70 -5.13
CA GLY A 117 -15.46 3.54 -5.79
C GLY A 117 -15.98 4.68 -4.93
N ASP A 118 -16.71 5.53 -5.59
CA ASP A 118 -17.47 6.63 -5.00
C ASP A 118 -18.86 6.70 -5.60
N HIS A 119 -19.80 7.21 -4.82
CA HIS A 119 -21.16 7.44 -5.25
C HIS A 119 -21.74 8.68 -4.56
N ARG A 120 -22.35 9.54 -5.36
CA ARG A 120 -23.11 10.70 -4.88
C ARG A 120 -24.60 10.43 -5.01
N ASP A 121 -25.34 10.80 -3.99
CA ASP A 121 -26.80 10.69 -3.95
C ASP A 121 -27.44 12.00 -3.43
N ASN A 122 -28.76 12.07 -3.57
CA ASN A 122 -29.55 13.24 -3.14
C ASN A 122 -30.38 12.95 -1.88
N LEU A 123 -30.07 11.88 -1.12
CA LEU A 123 -30.79 11.56 0.11
C LEU A 123 -30.52 12.63 1.17
N GLY A 124 -31.58 13.18 1.80
CA GLY A 124 -31.51 14.08 2.95
C GLY A 124 -30.61 15.30 2.76
N GLY A 125 -30.65 15.93 1.59
CA GLY A 125 -29.79 17.10 1.27
C GLY A 125 -28.52 16.74 0.49
N GLY A 126 -28.34 15.47 0.14
CA GLY A 126 -27.23 14.98 -0.65
C GLY A 126 -26.10 14.35 0.19
N GLY A 127 -25.48 13.32 -0.37
CA GLY A 127 -24.36 12.62 0.27
C GLY A 127 -23.30 12.18 -0.72
N MET A 128 -22.06 12.09 -0.22
CA MET A 128 -20.93 11.51 -0.93
C MET A 128 -20.45 10.27 -0.18
N ASN A 129 -20.44 9.15 -0.86
CA ASN A 129 -19.97 7.87 -0.34
C ASN A 129 -18.66 7.51 -1.02
N ASN A 130 -17.70 7.00 -0.25
CA ASN A 130 -16.52 6.32 -0.78
C ASN A 130 -16.44 4.93 -0.15
N TYR A 131 -16.04 3.95 -0.93
CA TYR A 131 -15.91 2.57 -0.47
C TYR A 131 -14.72 1.89 -1.12
N ALA A 132 -14.11 0.99 -0.37
CA ALA A 132 -13.06 0.10 -0.85
C ALA A 132 -13.23 -1.29 -0.23
N LEU A 133 -12.95 -2.31 -1.03
CA LEU A 133 -12.90 -3.70 -0.63
C LEU A 133 -11.65 -4.31 -1.26
N ALA A 134 -10.83 -5.02 -0.49
CA ALA A 134 -9.63 -5.67 -0.99
C ALA A 134 -9.44 -7.05 -0.37
N LEU A 135 -9.21 -8.04 -1.21
CA LEU A 135 -8.81 -9.39 -0.84
C LEU A 135 -7.35 -9.58 -1.21
N THR A 136 -6.52 -9.83 -0.22
CA THR A 136 -5.09 -10.12 -0.39
C THR A 136 -4.82 -11.58 -0.06
N SER A 137 -4.09 -12.26 -0.93
CA SER A 137 -3.49 -13.57 -0.67
C SER A 137 -1.98 -13.41 -0.79
N GLY A 138 -1.25 -13.82 0.24
CA GLY A 138 0.19 -13.65 0.28
C GLY A 138 0.89 -14.78 1.00
N ASP A 139 2.21 -14.75 0.93
CA ASP A 139 3.12 -15.66 1.61
C ASP A 139 4.22 -14.84 2.28
N LEU A 140 4.43 -15.08 3.56
CA LEU A 140 5.51 -14.51 4.37
C LEU A 140 6.58 -15.57 4.59
N ASP A 141 7.77 -15.36 4.10
CA ASP A 141 8.97 -16.19 4.31
C ASP A 141 9.94 -15.47 5.25
N ILE A 142 10.05 -16.00 6.48
CA ILE A 142 11.06 -15.56 7.46
C ILE A 142 12.34 -16.33 7.16
N GLN A 143 13.31 -15.67 6.56
CA GLN A 143 14.54 -16.30 6.05
C GLN A 143 15.60 -16.56 7.13
N THR A 144 15.56 -15.80 8.25
CA THR A 144 16.46 -15.98 9.38
C THR A 144 15.98 -17.15 10.25
N ALA A 145 16.81 -18.20 10.38
CA ALA A 145 16.44 -19.47 11.03
C ALA A 145 15.96 -19.28 12.48
N ASP A 146 16.71 -18.54 13.30
CA ASP A 146 16.37 -18.33 14.71
C ASP A 146 15.07 -17.54 14.88
N VAL A 147 14.85 -16.51 14.04
CA VAL A 147 13.62 -15.73 14.04
C VAL A 147 12.43 -16.59 13.61
N ARG A 148 12.61 -17.46 12.61
CA ARG A 148 11.58 -18.39 12.18
C ARG A 148 11.25 -19.43 13.23
N ALA A 149 12.26 -19.93 13.94
CA ALA A 149 12.06 -20.87 15.06
C ALA A 149 11.27 -20.21 16.20
N PHE A 150 11.58 -18.96 16.54
CA PHE A 150 10.83 -18.19 17.53
C PHE A 150 9.39 -17.89 17.07
N ASP A 151 9.20 -17.51 15.80
CA ASP A 151 7.87 -17.30 15.22
C ASP A 151 7.01 -18.56 15.29
N ALA A 152 7.57 -19.74 15.05
CA ALA A 152 6.87 -21.03 15.12
C ALA A 152 6.33 -21.34 16.54
N LEU A 153 6.99 -20.84 17.58
CA LEU A 153 6.58 -21.01 18.98
C LEU A 153 5.61 -19.92 19.47
N THR A 154 5.50 -18.81 18.72
CA THR A 154 4.74 -17.62 19.12
C THR A 154 3.63 -17.29 18.12
N ALA A 155 3.88 -16.37 17.19
CA ALA A 155 2.88 -15.80 16.28
C ALA A 155 2.49 -16.74 15.13
N ARG A 156 3.35 -17.68 14.75
CA ARG A 156 3.17 -18.62 13.62
C ARG A 156 2.79 -17.92 12.34
N SER A 157 3.43 -16.78 12.10
CA SER A 157 3.11 -15.89 10.97
C SER A 157 3.81 -16.29 9.67
N ASN A 158 4.82 -17.17 9.74
CA ASN A 158 5.53 -17.66 8.55
C ASN A 158 4.62 -18.54 7.70
N GLY A 159 4.53 -18.26 6.40
CA GLY A 159 3.73 -19.02 5.44
C GLY A 159 2.62 -18.21 4.79
N GLY A 160 1.66 -18.91 4.20
CA GLY A 160 0.54 -18.32 3.46
C GLY A 160 -0.47 -17.64 4.36
N TYR A 161 -0.98 -16.48 3.92
CA TYR A 161 -2.05 -15.76 4.60
C TYR A 161 -3.09 -15.22 3.63
N ARG A 162 -4.30 -14.98 4.14
CA ARG A 162 -5.36 -14.27 3.43
C ARG A 162 -5.89 -13.16 4.30
N LYS A 163 -6.17 -12.02 3.69
CA LYS A 163 -6.69 -10.85 4.37
C LYS A 163 -7.80 -10.21 3.54
N LEU A 164 -8.94 -9.97 4.17
CA LEU A 164 -10.01 -9.14 3.64
C LEU A 164 -9.95 -7.79 4.36
N ALA A 165 -9.88 -6.70 3.59
CA ALA A 165 -9.95 -5.35 4.13
C ALA A 165 -11.09 -4.59 3.47
N PHE A 166 -11.79 -3.78 4.24
CA PHE A 166 -12.85 -2.91 3.73
C PHE A 166 -12.82 -1.54 4.39
N SER A 167 -13.28 -0.55 3.67
CA SER A 167 -13.58 0.78 4.20
C SER A 167 -14.81 1.35 3.51
N ALA A 168 -15.62 2.08 4.26
CA ALA A 168 -16.72 2.87 3.74
C ALA A 168 -16.79 4.19 4.50
N THR A 169 -16.99 5.29 3.77
CA THR A 169 -17.18 6.61 4.36
C THR A 169 -18.37 7.29 3.72
N ARG A 170 -19.09 8.09 4.49
CA ARG A 170 -20.18 8.93 4.02
C ARG A 170 -20.04 10.34 4.60
N LEU A 171 -20.08 11.33 3.71
CA LEU A 171 -20.31 12.72 4.06
C LEU A 171 -21.74 13.08 3.68
N GLN A 172 -22.60 13.34 4.66
CA GLN A 172 -24.02 13.63 4.51
C GLN A 172 -24.27 15.10 4.78
N SER A 173 -24.83 15.84 3.84
CA SER A 173 -25.38 17.17 4.10
C SER A 173 -26.73 17.03 4.85
N VAL A 174 -26.84 17.69 5.99
CA VAL A 174 -28.07 17.71 6.82
C VAL A 174 -28.81 19.02 6.65
N SER A 175 -28.06 20.12 6.52
CA SER A 175 -28.58 21.45 6.21
C SER A 175 -27.51 22.22 5.46
N ASP A 176 -27.82 23.46 5.04
CA ASP A 176 -26.85 24.34 4.34
C ASP A 176 -25.58 24.63 5.13
N SER A 177 -25.62 24.47 6.46
CA SER A 177 -24.50 24.76 7.37
C SER A 177 -24.01 23.56 8.18
N VAL A 178 -24.65 22.39 8.07
CA VAL A 178 -24.30 21.20 8.85
C VAL A 178 -24.11 19.99 7.96
N SER A 179 -22.98 19.34 8.09
CA SER A 179 -22.68 18.04 7.47
C SER A 179 -22.24 17.03 8.52
N LEU A 180 -22.66 15.78 8.33
CA LEU A 180 -22.26 14.64 9.14
C LEU A 180 -21.26 13.79 8.36
N TYR A 181 -20.19 13.37 9.04
CA TYR A 181 -19.22 12.41 8.51
C TYR A 181 -19.29 11.11 9.28
N ALA A 182 -19.43 10.01 8.58
CA ALA A 182 -19.36 8.65 9.12
C ALA A 182 -18.28 7.85 8.39
N ALA A 183 -17.55 7.02 9.13
CA ALA A 183 -16.54 6.11 8.58
C ALA A 183 -16.56 4.77 9.30
N ILE A 184 -16.43 3.69 8.54
CA ILE A 184 -16.23 2.33 9.03
C ILE A 184 -15.11 1.69 8.23
N ASN A 185 -14.21 1.00 8.91
CA ASN A 185 -13.16 0.21 8.30
C ASN A 185 -12.90 -1.05 9.12
N GLY A 186 -12.34 -2.06 8.47
CA GLY A 186 -12.00 -3.32 9.11
C GLY A 186 -11.10 -4.21 8.24
N GLN A 187 -10.53 -5.21 8.90
CA GLN A 187 -9.79 -6.28 8.24
C GLN A 187 -9.89 -7.60 9.02
#